data_d94a62dbfafacce3d0da51285279fcdc
#
_entry.id   d94a62dbfafacce3d0da51285279fcdc
#
_cell.length_a   1.000
_cell.length_b   1.000
_cell.length_c   1.000
_cell.angle_alpha   90.00
_cell.angle_beta   90.00
_cell.angle_gamma   90.00
#
_symmetry.space_group_name_H-M   'P 1'
#
loop_
_entity.id
_entity.type
_entity.pdbx_description
1 polymer ?
#
loop_
_entity_poly.entity_id
_entity_poly.type
_entity_poly.pdbx_seq_one_letter_code
_entity_poly.pdbx_strand_id
1 'polypeptide(L)'
;MSPHLYNPQALRALVRPQEVHRALYLDPALFDLEMRQLWRNTWIYLGHDSQVPHPGDFYSTQVAREPLIMIRGGDGRVRVLPNRCAHKGTKLLGAVSGKCVGGTIRCPYHGWTYRLDGSLRTVPLKSGYEGTGFEQSDAARGLREVSAVNYRGFVFVRLAAEGPDFHDYFGESLSSIDNMVDRSPAGRLEVAGGVLRYLHDCNWKMFVEIGRASCRERVFNWV
;
A
#
# COMPACT_ATOMS: atom_id res chain seq x y z
N MET A 1 11.93 17.93 17.63
CA MET A 1 13.29 17.35 17.42
C MET A 1 13.64 17.48 15.95
N SER A 2 14.81 18.04 15.66
CA SER A 2 15.19 18.50 14.30
C SER A 2 15.33 17.36 13.30
N PRO A 3 14.78 17.50 12.08
CA PRO A 3 14.87 16.49 11.00
C PRO A 3 16.29 16.31 10.41
N HIS A 4 17.31 16.95 10.97
CA HIS A 4 18.69 17.00 10.44
C HIS A 4 19.67 16.02 11.09
N LEU A 5 19.23 15.16 12.02
CA LEU A 5 20.13 14.26 12.75
C LEU A 5 20.76 13.16 11.90
N TYR A 6 20.13 12.76 10.81
CA TYR A 6 20.58 11.65 9.94
C TYR A 6 20.84 12.12 8.51
N ASN A 7 22.04 12.58 8.23
CA ASN A 7 22.53 12.71 6.86
C ASN A 7 23.04 11.36 6.31
N PRO A 8 23.26 11.20 5.00
CA PRO A 8 23.72 9.94 4.42
C PRO A 8 25.04 9.39 5.01
N GLN A 9 25.94 10.25 5.45
CA GLN A 9 27.20 9.83 6.07
C GLN A 9 26.97 9.27 7.49
N ALA A 10 26.13 9.93 8.28
CA ALA A 10 25.75 9.46 9.60
C ALA A 10 25.03 8.11 9.54
N LEU A 11 24.14 7.92 8.54
CA LEU A 11 23.45 6.64 8.33
C LEU A 11 24.42 5.51 7.97
N ARG A 12 25.37 5.78 7.08
CA ARG A 12 26.40 4.79 6.71
C ARG A 12 27.27 4.38 7.89
N ALA A 13 27.55 5.30 8.82
CA ALA A 13 28.36 5.01 10.02
C ALA A 13 27.65 4.07 11.01
N LEU A 14 26.32 3.91 10.91
CA LEU A 14 25.56 2.97 11.74
C LEU A 14 25.67 1.52 11.28
N VAL A 15 26.20 1.27 10.07
CA VAL A 15 26.32 -0.06 9.48
C VAL A 15 27.79 -0.34 9.18
N ARG A 16 28.34 -1.40 9.77
CA ARG A 16 29.68 -1.91 9.51
C ARG A 16 29.59 -3.36 9.01
N PRO A 17 30.65 -3.90 8.39
CA PRO A 17 30.59 -5.24 7.80
C PRO A 17 30.13 -6.35 8.74
N GLN A 18 30.42 -6.23 10.04
CA GLN A 18 30.15 -7.28 11.05
C GLN A 18 29.19 -6.83 12.16
N GLU A 19 28.77 -5.57 12.15
CA GLU A 19 27.92 -5.03 13.20
C GLU A 19 27.01 -3.91 12.70
N VAL A 20 25.86 -3.79 13.33
CA VAL A 20 24.90 -2.70 13.11
C VAL A 20 24.64 -2.00 14.45
N HIS A 21 24.64 -0.67 14.40
CA HIS A 21 24.36 0.11 15.59
C HIS A 21 22.89 -0.02 16.00
N ARG A 22 22.63 -0.23 17.29
CA ARG A 22 21.26 -0.45 17.83
C ARG A 22 20.26 0.67 17.50
N ALA A 23 20.71 1.88 17.23
CA ALA A 23 19.85 3.00 16.84
C ALA A 23 19.01 2.68 15.60
N LEU A 24 19.48 1.82 14.68
CA LEU A 24 18.70 1.37 13.52
C LEU A 24 17.38 0.68 13.90
N TYR A 25 17.31 0.13 15.09
CA TYR A 25 16.11 -0.58 15.57
C TYR A 25 15.30 0.23 16.59
N LEU A 26 15.96 1.12 17.35
CA LEU A 26 15.38 1.74 18.55
C LEU A 26 15.11 3.24 18.40
N ASP A 27 15.74 3.93 17.45
CA ASP A 27 15.60 5.37 17.33
C ASP A 27 14.31 5.75 16.57
N PRO A 28 13.33 6.43 17.24
CA PRO A 28 12.08 6.84 16.60
C PRO A 28 12.28 7.83 15.45
N ALA A 29 13.31 8.70 15.51
CA ALA A 29 13.59 9.66 14.46
C ALA A 29 14.06 8.97 13.18
N LEU A 30 14.85 7.91 13.32
CA LEU A 30 15.27 7.08 12.20
C LEU A 30 14.10 6.30 11.62
N PHE A 31 13.25 5.73 12.45
CA PHE A 31 12.02 5.06 12.00
C PHE A 31 11.10 6.03 11.23
N ASP A 32 10.93 7.26 11.72
CA ASP A 32 10.15 8.28 11.01
C ASP A 32 10.79 8.68 9.67
N LEU A 33 12.13 8.68 9.59
CA LEU A 33 12.84 8.90 8.32
C LEU A 33 12.58 7.75 7.34
N GLU A 34 12.61 6.50 7.79
CA GLU A 34 12.27 5.32 6.98
C GLU A 34 10.83 5.39 6.44
N MET A 35 9.87 5.78 7.29
CA MET A 35 8.48 5.95 6.86
C MET A 35 8.34 6.97 5.74
N ARG A 36 9.11 8.08 5.79
CA ARG A 36 9.06 9.14 4.78
C ARG A 36 9.86 8.83 3.53
N GLN A 37 11.04 8.22 3.67
CA GLN A 37 11.99 8.05 2.57
C GLN A 37 11.96 6.66 1.94
N LEU A 38 11.81 5.62 2.72
CA LEU A 38 11.78 4.26 2.24
C LEU A 38 10.35 3.86 1.86
N TRP A 39 9.45 3.79 2.84
CA TRP A 39 8.11 3.23 2.67
C TRP A 39 7.20 4.01 1.73
N ARG A 40 7.48 5.29 1.49
CA ARG A 40 6.74 6.08 0.50
C ARG A 40 7.26 5.93 -0.92
N ASN A 41 8.57 5.73 -1.09
CA ASN A 41 9.23 5.84 -2.39
C ASN A 41 9.52 4.49 -3.06
N THR A 42 9.34 3.38 -2.33
CA THR A 42 9.56 2.04 -2.87
C THR A 42 8.24 1.38 -3.29
N TRP A 43 8.33 0.38 -4.16
CA TRP A 43 7.22 -0.47 -4.50
C TRP A 43 7.01 -1.51 -3.41
N ILE A 44 5.79 -1.61 -2.90
CA ILE A 44 5.42 -2.46 -1.77
C ILE A 44 4.26 -3.36 -2.20
N TYR A 45 4.36 -4.65 -1.93
CA TYR A 45 3.27 -5.58 -2.12
C TYR A 45 2.08 -5.21 -1.23
N LEU A 46 0.91 -5.05 -1.84
CA LEU A 46 -0.32 -4.67 -1.17
C LEU A 46 -1.28 -5.85 -0.95
N GLY A 47 -1.40 -6.70 -1.96
CA GLY A 47 -2.34 -7.81 -1.99
C GLY A 47 -2.42 -8.43 -3.38
N HIS A 48 -3.35 -9.37 -3.54
CA HIS A 48 -3.57 -10.08 -4.81
C HIS A 48 -4.92 -9.72 -5.40
N ASP A 49 -5.02 -9.62 -6.71
CA ASP A 49 -6.24 -9.20 -7.41
C ASP A 49 -7.43 -10.17 -7.23
N SER A 50 -7.15 -11.44 -6.93
CA SER A 50 -8.17 -12.43 -6.58
C SER A 50 -8.91 -12.12 -5.27
N GLN A 51 -8.39 -11.20 -4.44
CA GLN A 51 -9.08 -10.74 -3.24
C GLN A 51 -10.23 -9.77 -3.55
N VAL A 52 -10.29 -9.28 -4.79
CA VAL A 52 -11.33 -8.40 -5.31
C VAL A 52 -11.84 -8.91 -6.67
N PRO A 53 -12.43 -10.12 -6.74
CA PRO A 53 -12.73 -10.80 -8.00
C PRO A 53 -13.77 -10.10 -8.86
N HIS A 54 -14.71 -9.35 -8.27
CA HIS A 54 -15.83 -8.75 -9.00
C HIS A 54 -15.88 -7.22 -8.88
N PRO A 55 -16.46 -6.51 -9.83
CA PRO A 55 -16.67 -5.08 -9.75
C PRO A 55 -17.34 -4.67 -8.43
N GLY A 56 -16.75 -3.68 -7.77
CA GLY A 56 -17.17 -3.19 -6.47
C GLY A 56 -16.57 -3.93 -5.26
N ASP A 57 -15.97 -5.11 -5.46
CA ASP A 57 -15.25 -5.78 -4.38
C ASP A 57 -14.04 -4.96 -3.96
N PHE A 58 -13.81 -4.91 -2.65
CA PHE A 58 -12.69 -4.19 -2.07
C PHE A 58 -11.95 -5.00 -1.00
N TYR A 59 -10.66 -4.67 -0.86
CA TYR A 59 -9.79 -5.11 0.21
C TYR A 59 -9.11 -3.89 0.84
N SER A 60 -9.35 -3.68 2.14
CA SER A 60 -8.82 -2.55 2.90
C SER A 60 -7.59 -2.97 3.68
N THR A 61 -6.50 -2.24 3.50
CA THR A 61 -5.22 -2.51 4.16
C THR A 61 -4.48 -1.22 4.47
N GLN A 62 -3.23 -1.32 4.86
CA GLN A 62 -2.39 -0.18 5.20
C GLN A 62 -0.97 -0.43 4.71
N VAL A 63 -0.36 0.60 4.13
CA VAL A 63 1.07 0.64 3.83
C VAL A 63 1.70 1.77 4.63
N ALA A 64 2.72 1.47 5.41
CA ALA A 64 3.26 2.40 6.40
C ALA A 64 2.13 2.94 7.31
N ARG A 65 1.88 4.24 7.28
CA ARG A 65 0.79 4.90 8.04
C ARG A 65 -0.41 5.28 7.17
N GLU A 66 -0.42 4.89 5.89
CA GLU A 66 -1.47 5.26 4.94
C GLU A 66 -2.50 4.13 4.78
N PRO A 67 -3.75 4.36 5.19
CA PRO A 67 -4.82 3.41 4.95
C PRO A 67 -5.23 3.45 3.47
N LEU A 68 -5.29 2.26 2.85
CA LEU A 68 -5.55 2.09 1.42
C LEU A 68 -6.73 1.13 1.19
N ILE A 69 -7.35 1.28 0.03
CA ILE A 69 -8.39 0.41 -0.50
C ILE A 69 -7.90 -0.12 -1.84
N MET A 70 -7.71 -1.42 -1.98
CA MET A 70 -7.63 -2.09 -3.26
C MET A 70 -9.06 -2.41 -3.69
N ILE A 71 -9.47 -1.99 -4.89
CA ILE A 71 -10.86 -2.10 -5.36
C ILE A 71 -10.91 -2.46 -6.84
N ARG A 72 -11.86 -3.31 -7.21
CA ARG A 72 -12.12 -3.57 -8.62
C ARG A 72 -13.15 -2.59 -9.16
N GLY A 73 -12.74 -1.84 -10.15
CA GLY A 73 -13.60 -0.90 -10.87
C GLY A 73 -14.70 -1.59 -11.71
N GLY A 74 -15.68 -0.81 -12.15
CA GLY A 74 -16.71 -1.27 -13.08
C GLY A 74 -16.16 -1.69 -14.45
N ASP A 75 -14.98 -1.19 -14.81
CA ASP A 75 -14.21 -1.52 -16.02
C ASP A 75 -13.33 -2.78 -15.85
N GLY A 76 -13.42 -3.46 -14.71
CA GLY A 76 -12.63 -4.65 -14.39
C GLY A 76 -11.20 -4.37 -13.91
N ARG A 77 -10.72 -3.12 -13.96
CA ARG A 77 -9.36 -2.78 -13.46
C ARG A 77 -9.30 -2.76 -11.96
N VAL A 78 -8.22 -3.27 -11.40
CA VAL A 78 -7.88 -3.10 -9.98
C VAL A 78 -7.19 -1.75 -9.80
N ARG A 79 -7.71 -0.96 -8.86
CA ARG A 79 -7.15 0.34 -8.47
C ARG A 79 -6.84 0.36 -7.00
N VAL A 80 -5.96 1.26 -6.61
CA VAL A 80 -5.67 1.52 -5.21
C VAL A 80 -5.98 2.97 -4.88
N LEU A 81 -6.85 3.17 -3.90
CA LEU A 81 -7.32 4.47 -3.47
C LEU A 81 -6.98 4.70 -2.00
N PRO A 82 -6.78 5.94 -1.55
CA PRO A 82 -6.70 6.27 -0.13
C PRO A 82 -8.00 5.90 0.59
N ASN A 83 -7.92 5.21 1.72
CA ASN A 83 -9.09 4.95 2.56
C ASN A 83 -9.39 6.13 3.48
N ARG A 84 -9.38 7.34 2.90
CA ARG A 84 -9.66 8.60 3.60
C ARG A 84 -10.51 9.50 2.73
N CYS A 85 -11.58 10.03 3.31
CA CYS A 85 -12.45 10.99 2.64
C CYS A 85 -11.71 12.31 2.34
N ALA A 86 -11.79 12.79 1.10
CA ALA A 86 -11.18 14.06 0.69
C ALA A 86 -11.76 15.28 1.42
N HIS A 87 -12.94 15.16 2.05
CA HIS A 87 -13.57 16.24 2.80
C HIS A 87 -12.83 16.52 4.13
N LYS A 88 -12.84 15.55 5.06
CA LYS A 88 -12.27 15.70 6.42
C LYS A 88 -11.49 14.46 6.89
N GLY A 89 -10.96 13.65 5.97
CA GLY A 89 -10.05 12.55 6.30
C GLY A 89 -10.68 11.33 6.99
N THR A 90 -12.01 11.27 7.11
CA THR A 90 -12.69 10.13 7.72
C THR A 90 -12.40 8.86 6.96
N LYS A 91 -12.13 7.74 7.65
CA LYS A 91 -11.99 6.42 7.05
C LYS A 91 -13.27 6.05 6.31
N LEU A 92 -13.15 5.70 5.02
CA LEU A 92 -14.30 5.43 4.15
C LEU A 92 -14.87 4.03 4.37
N LEU A 93 -14.02 3.02 4.34
CA LEU A 93 -14.40 1.61 4.48
C LEU A 93 -13.76 1.05 5.75
N GLY A 94 -14.60 0.67 6.71
CA GLY A 94 -14.16 0.13 8.01
C GLY A 94 -13.83 -1.36 7.98
N ALA A 95 -14.52 -2.13 7.11
CA ALA A 95 -14.31 -3.56 6.95
C ALA A 95 -12.98 -3.87 6.25
N VAL A 96 -12.42 -5.05 6.49
CA VAL A 96 -11.19 -5.53 5.82
C VAL A 96 -11.47 -5.86 4.35
N SER A 97 -12.62 -6.45 4.06
CA SER A 97 -13.07 -6.76 2.70
C SER A 97 -14.57 -6.66 2.60
N GLY A 98 -15.10 -6.58 1.39
CA GLY A 98 -16.53 -6.51 1.14
C GLY A 98 -16.81 -5.98 -0.24
N LYS A 99 -18.05 -5.50 -0.44
CA LYS A 99 -18.53 -4.98 -1.72
C LYS A 99 -19.14 -3.59 -1.56
N CYS A 100 -18.75 -2.68 -2.42
CA CYS A 100 -19.33 -1.34 -2.53
C CYS A 100 -20.66 -1.43 -3.27
N VAL A 101 -21.76 -1.39 -2.51
CA VAL A 101 -23.14 -1.48 -3.05
C VAL A 101 -23.41 -0.28 -3.96
N GLY A 102 -24.06 -0.54 -5.09
CA GLY A 102 -24.38 0.50 -6.09
C GLY A 102 -23.16 1.08 -6.80
N GLY A 103 -22.00 0.40 -6.75
CA GLY A 103 -20.80 0.81 -7.47
C GLY A 103 -20.22 2.14 -6.95
N THR A 104 -20.36 2.43 -5.67
CA THR A 104 -19.90 3.69 -5.08
C THR A 104 -19.31 3.50 -3.69
N ILE A 105 -18.36 4.38 -3.33
CA ILE A 105 -17.79 4.50 -1.98
C ILE A 105 -18.46 5.70 -1.31
N ARG A 106 -19.21 5.47 -0.25
CA ARG A 106 -19.89 6.54 0.48
C ARG A 106 -19.21 6.81 1.83
N CYS A 107 -18.87 8.07 2.06
CA CYS A 107 -18.32 8.49 3.36
C CYS A 107 -19.38 8.36 4.47
N PRO A 108 -19.09 7.66 5.57
CA PRO A 108 -20.06 7.48 6.66
C PRO A 108 -20.31 8.76 7.46
N TYR A 109 -19.44 9.76 7.33
CA TYR A 109 -19.54 11.00 8.12
C TYR A 109 -20.52 12.02 7.49
N HIS A 110 -20.19 12.56 6.31
CA HIS A 110 -21.02 13.60 5.67
C HIS A 110 -21.61 13.15 4.32
N GLY A 111 -21.58 11.85 4.01
CA GLY A 111 -22.23 11.30 2.84
C GLY A 111 -21.58 11.64 1.48
N TRP A 112 -20.37 12.21 1.46
CA TRP A 112 -19.65 12.37 0.19
C TRP A 112 -19.50 11.01 -0.47
N THR A 113 -19.82 10.95 -1.77
CA THR A 113 -19.85 9.70 -2.50
C THR A 113 -18.89 9.76 -3.68
N TYR A 114 -18.08 8.72 -3.81
CA TYR A 114 -17.08 8.56 -4.86
C TYR A 114 -17.45 7.39 -5.76
N ARG A 115 -17.05 7.44 -7.02
CA ARG A 115 -17.06 6.28 -7.91
C ARG A 115 -15.93 5.32 -7.56
N LEU A 116 -15.94 4.11 -8.14
CA LEU A 116 -14.91 3.10 -7.90
C LEU A 116 -13.53 3.48 -8.49
N ASP A 117 -13.49 4.47 -9.37
CA ASP A 117 -12.24 5.07 -9.89
C ASP A 117 -11.69 6.20 -9.00
N GLY A 118 -12.36 6.48 -7.87
CA GLY A 118 -12.00 7.54 -6.94
C GLY A 118 -12.57 8.92 -7.28
N SER A 119 -13.17 9.13 -8.45
CA SER A 119 -13.76 10.42 -8.80
C SER A 119 -14.94 10.76 -7.91
N LEU A 120 -15.06 12.05 -7.54
CA LEU A 120 -16.18 12.54 -6.75
C LEU A 120 -17.47 12.41 -7.56
N ARG A 121 -18.50 11.77 -6.98
CA ARG A 121 -19.80 11.59 -7.62
C ARG A 121 -20.83 12.60 -7.13
N THR A 122 -21.00 12.68 -5.80
CA THR A 122 -22.01 13.58 -5.20
C THR A 122 -21.53 14.10 -3.86
N VAL A 123 -21.99 15.31 -3.57
CA VAL A 123 -21.84 15.97 -2.27
C VAL A 123 -23.24 16.36 -1.80
N PRO A 124 -23.67 15.93 -0.61
CA PRO A 124 -24.93 16.37 -0.02
C PRO A 124 -24.95 17.89 0.18
N LEU A 125 -26.13 18.49 0.04
CA LEU A 125 -26.33 19.92 0.26
C LEU A 125 -25.39 20.81 -0.58
N LYS A 126 -25.22 20.46 -1.86
CA LYS A 126 -24.30 21.14 -2.79
C LYS A 126 -24.60 22.65 -2.89
N SER A 127 -25.87 23.06 -2.74
CA SER A 127 -26.28 24.46 -2.72
C SER A 127 -25.60 25.29 -1.61
N GLY A 128 -25.20 24.67 -0.51
CA GLY A 128 -24.45 25.37 0.55
C GLY A 128 -23.03 25.78 0.15
N TYR A 129 -22.55 25.35 -1.01
CA TYR A 129 -21.23 25.70 -1.55
C TYR A 129 -21.30 26.70 -2.73
N GLU A 130 -22.50 27.17 -3.10
CA GLU A 130 -22.67 28.17 -4.16
C GLU A 130 -21.86 29.43 -3.88
N GLY A 131 -21.18 29.95 -4.90
CA GLY A 131 -20.30 31.11 -4.78
C GLY A 131 -18.97 30.91 -4.07
N THR A 132 -18.65 29.69 -3.59
CA THR A 132 -17.39 29.43 -2.88
C THR A 132 -16.25 28.95 -3.81
N GLY A 133 -16.50 28.83 -5.11
CA GLY A 133 -15.56 28.22 -6.05
C GLY A 133 -15.47 26.68 -5.92
N PHE A 134 -16.30 26.09 -5.07
CA PHE A 134 -16.37 24.63 -4.88
C PHE A 134 -16.72 23.91 -6.19
N GLU A 135 -17.57 24.52 -7.01
CA GLU A 135 -18.09 23.92 -8.25
C GLU A 135 -17.02 23.73 -9.32
N GLN A 136 -15.95 24.54 -9.30
CA GLN A 136 -14.90 24.56 -10.32
C GLN A 136 -13.82 23.47 -10.10
N SER A 137 -13.86 22.71 -9.03
CA SER A 137 -12.76 21.81 -8.62
C SER A 137 -13.20 20.39 -8.22
N ASP A 138 -14.31 19.89 -8.77
CA ASP A 138 -14.81 18.53 -8.47
C ASP A 138 -13.74 17.44 -8.76
N ALA A 139 -12.94 17.61 -9.81
CA ALA A 139 -11.84 16.69 -10.12
C ALA A 139 -10.71 16.69 -9.06
N ALA A 140 -10.44 17.84 -8.43
CA ALA A 140 -9.43 17.97 -7.38
C ALA A 140 -9.88 17.37 -6.04
N ARG A 141 -11.16 17.07 -5.88
CA ARG A 141 -11.78 16.55 -4.64
C ARG A 141 -12.09 15.05 -4.68
N GLY A 142 -11.71 14.36 -5.73
CA GLY A 142 -11.72 12.91 -5.79
C GLY A 142 -10.69 12.28 -4.86
N LEU A 143 -10.79 10.97 -4.71
CA LEU A 143 -9.74 10.16 -4.11
C LEU A 143 -8.64 9.99 -5.17
N ARG A 144 -7.47 10.54 -4.92
CA ARG A 144 -6.36 10.43 -5.87
C ARG A 144 -5.87 8.99 -5.92
N GLU A 145 -5.92 8.36 -7.09
CA GLU A 145 -5.39 7.02 -7.29
C GLU A 145 -3.91 6.95 -6.91
N VAL A 146 -3.54 5.95 -6.13
CA VAL A 146 -2.15 5.66 -5.76
C VAL A 146 -1.48 4.92 -6.91
N SER A 147 -0.21 5.21 -7.18
CA SER A 147 0.56 4.47 -8.18
C SER A 147 0.53 2.97 -7.86
N ALA A 148 -0.06 2.17 -8.75
CA ALA A 148 -0.22 0.75 -8.55
C ALA A 148 0.08 -0.03 -9.83
N VAL A 149 0.69 -1.21 -9.68
CA VAL A 149 0.94 -2.18 -10.74
C VAL A 149 0.37 -3.53 -10.32
N ASN A 150 -0.44 -4.13 -11.19
CA ASN A 150 -0.87 -5.51 -11.07
C ASN A 150 0.05 -6.38 -11.95
N TYR A 151 0.99 -7.06 -11.32
CA TYR A 151 1.91 -7.97 -11.98
C TYR A 151 1.49 -9.41 -11.72
N ARG A 152 0.90 -10.05 -12.73
CA ARG A 152 0.43 -11.45 -12.69
C ARG A 152 -0.48 -11.77 -11.48
N GLY A 153 -1.35 -10.83 -11.11
CA GLY A 153 -2.23 -10.93 -9.95
C GLY A 153 -1.68 -10.27 -8.68
N PHE A 154 -0.38 -10.11 -8.56
CA PHE A 154 0.25 -9.45 -7.42
C PHE A 154 0.17 -7.94 -7.59
N VAL A 155 -0.52 -7.26 -6.66
CA VAL A 155 -0.71 -5.82 -6.68
C VAL A 155 0.35 -5.15 -5.81
N PHE A 156 1.13 -4.29 -6.44
CA PHE A 156 2.15 -3.47 -5.80
C PHE A 156 1.77 -2.01 -5.85
N VAL A 157 2.17 -1.25 -4.83
CA VAL A 157 1.91 0.19 -4.74
C VAL A 157 3.16 0.98 -4.40
N ARG A 158 3.19 2.23 -4.86
CA ARG A 158 4.14 3.25 -4.43
C ARG A 158 3.37 4.48 -4.02
N LEU A 159 3.57 4.94 -2.78
CA LEU A 159 2.83 6.08 -2.22
C LEU A 159 3.28 7.42 -2.80
N ALA A 160 4.54 7.54 -3.20
CA ALA A 160 5.03 8.72 -3.90
C ALA A 160 4.56 8.73 -5.36
N ALA A 161 4.24 9.91 -5.87
CA ALA A 161 3.82 10.10 -7.27
C ALA A 161 4.97 9.79 -8.24
N GLU A 162 6.20 10.16 -7.86
CA GLU A 162 7.42 9.96 -8.64
C GLU A 162 8.32 8.91 -8.01
N GLY A 163 9.19 8.29 -8.80
CA GLY A 163 10.14 7.27 -8.36
C GLY A 163 10.46 6.28 -9.49
N PRO A 164 11.24 5.23 -9.21
CA PRO A 164 11.66 4.27 -10.21
C PRO A 164 10.46 3.56 -10.86
N ASP A 165 10.58 3.23 -12.13
CA ASP A 165 9.64 2.32 -12.78
C ASP A 165 9.56 0.98 -12.04
N PHE A 166 8.42 0.29 -12.16
CA PHE A 166 8.20 -0.97 -11.48
C PHE A 166 9.18 -2.06 -11.93
N HIS A 167 9.36 -2.20 -13.23
CA HIS A 167 10.25 -3.23 -13.80
C HIS A 167 11.72 -2.91 -13.52
N ASP A 168 12.11 -1.65 -13.60
CA ASP A 168 13.47 -1.22 -13.25
C ASP A 168 13.79 -1.44 -11.77
N TYR A 169 12.80 -1.23 -10.90
CA TYR A 169 12.96 -1.41 -9.45
C TYR A 169 13.14 -2.87 -9.05
N PHE A 170 12.35 -3.78 -9.61
CA PHE A 170 12.40 -5.19 -9.28
C PHE A 170 13.41 -5.97 -10.13
N GLY A 171 13.63 -5.56 -11.37
CA GLY A 171 14.55 -6.22 -12.30
C GLY A 171 14.31 -7.74 -12.36
N GLU A 172 15.38 -8.51 -12.28
CA GLU A 172 15.34 -9.97 -12.35
C GLU A 172 14.58 -10.64 -11.20
N SER A 173 14.34 -9.95 -10.08
CA SER A 173 13.60 -10.53 -8.95
C SER A 173 12.13 -10.84 -9.29
N LEU A 174 11.58 -10.27 -10.37
CA LEU A 174 10.25 -10.62 -10.88
C LEU A 174 10.17 -12.08 -11.35
N SER A 175 11.28 -12.68 -11.76
CA SER A 175 11.35 -14.09 -12.13
C SER A 175 10.87 -15.02 -11.01
N SER A 176 11.00 -14.61 -9.74
CA SER A 176 10.48 -15.38 -8.61
C SER A 176 8.95 -15.45 -8.62
N ILE A 177 8.28 -14.36 -9.00
CA ILE A 177 6.82 -14.32 -9.18
C ILE A 177 6.42 -15.16 -10.41
N ASP A 178 7.15 -14.98 -11.52
CA ASP A 178 6.90 -15.74 -12.75
C ASP A 178 6.98 -17.24 -12.48
N ASN A 179 8.05 -17.69 -11.84
CA ASN A 179 8.24 -19.10 -11.47
C ASN A 179 7.11 -19.64 -10.56
N MET A 180 6.56 -18.82 -9.67
CA MET A 180 5.41 -19.26 -8.86
C MET A 180 4.14 -19.40 -9.70
N VAL A 181 3.85 -18.42 -10.54
CA VAL A 181 2.63 -18.41 -11.35
C VAL A 181 2.68 -19.47 -12.43
N ASP A 182 3.84 -19.69 -13.07
CA ASP A 182 4.03 -20.67 -14.14
C ASP A 182 3.90 -22.13 -13.68
N ARG A 183 4.03 -22.39 -12.38
CA ARG A 183 3.74 -23.71 -11.79
C ARG A 183 2.25 -24.02 -11.73
N SER A 184 1.39 -23.02 -11.83
CA SER A 184 -0.06 -23.22 -11.86
C SER A 184 -0.51 -23.64 -13.26
N PRO A 185 -1.20 -24.79 -13.43
CA PRO A 185 -1.75 -25.17 -14.73
C PRO A 185 -2.73 -24.16 -15.32
N ALA A 186 -3.35 -23.33 -14.46
CA ALA A 186 -4.26 -22.28 -14.87
C ALA A 186 -3.54 -20.98 -15.26
N GLY A 187 -2.20 -20.91 -15.15
CA GLY A 187 -1.41 -19.70 -15.41
C GLY A 187 -1.72 -18.52 -14.47
N ARG A 188 -2.34 -18.80 -13.33
CA ARG A 188 -2.70 -17.81 -12.32
C ARG A 188 -2.70 -18.41 -10.93
N LEU A 189 -2.55 -17.55 -9.91
CA LEU A 189 -2.68 -17.91 -8.51
C LEU A 189 -3.92 -17.22 -7.91
N GLU A 190 -4.38 -17.75 -6.79
CA GLU A 190 -5.49 -17.18 -6.03
C GLU A 190 -5.17 -17.22 -4.54
N VAL A 191 -5.60 -16.20 -3.80
CA VAL A 191 -5.54 -16.20 -2.34
C VAL A 191 -6.69 -17.04 -1.82
N ALA A 192 -6.38 -18.28 -1.43
CA ALA A 192 -7.34 -19.20 -0.84
C ALA A 192 -7.24 -19.14 0.69
N GLY A 193 -8.34 -18.94 1.39
CA GLY A 193 -8.38 -18.99 2.86
C GLY A 193 -7.97 -17.70 3.59
N GLY A 194 -7.85 -16.58 2.89
CA GLY A 194 -7.62 -15.27 3.48
C GLY A 194 -6.15 -14.93 3.73
N VAL A 195 -5.91 -13.97 4.64
CA VAL A 195 -4.58 -13.42 4.95
C VAL A 195 -4.28 -13.59 6.42
N LEU A 196 -3.18 -14.25 6.74
CA LEU A 196 -2.64 -14.29 8.09
C LEU A 196 -1.91 -12.97 8.38
N ARG A 197 -2.25 -12.36 9.49
CA ARG A 197 -1.58 -11.14 9.96
C ARG A 197 -0.96 -11.39 11.32
N TYR A 198 0.33 -11.09 11.42
CA TYR A 198 1.07 -11.13 12.68
C TYR A 198 1.40 -9.72 13.10
N LEU A 199 1.15 -9.40 14.36
CA LEU A 199 1.62 -8.17 14.98
C LEU A 199 2.86 -8.52 15.81
N HIS A 200 3.97 -7.86 15.49
CA HIS A 200 5.22 -7.96 16.24
C HIS A 200 5.51 -6.63 16.90
N ASP A 201 5.77 -6.67 18.19
CA ASP A 201 6.19 -5.48 18.97
C ASP A 201 7.69 -5.24 18.82
N CYS A 202 8.10 -5.04 17.58
CA CYS A 202 9.49 -4.78 17.21
C CYS A 202 9.60 -3.95 15.93
N ASN A 203 10.81 -3.44 15.66
CA ASN A 203 11.11 -2.78 14.40
C ASN A 203 11.03 -3.79 13.22
N TRP A 204 10.48 -3.38 12.09
CA TRP A 204 10.29 -4.21 10.91
C TRP A 204 11.58 -4.88 10.40
N LYS A 205 12.75 -4.26 10.61
CA LYS A 205 14.05 -4.82 10.22
C LYS A 205 14.37 -6.11 10.97
N MET A 206 13.94 -6.22 12.24
CA MET A 206 14.13 -7.45 13.02
C MET A 206 13.42 -8.65 12.38
N PHE A 207 12.23 -8.44 11.84
CA PHE A 207 11.51 -9.49 11.11
C PHE A 207 12.26 -9.98 9.87
N VAL A 208 12.86 -9.05 9.11
CA VAL A 208 13.68 -9.38 7.94
C VAL A 208 14.93 -10.17 8.32
N GLU A 209 15.59 -9.79 9.43
CA GLU A 209 16.78 -10.48 9.90
C GLU A 209 16.49 -11.88 10.43
N ILE A 210 15.39 -12.07 11.16
CA ILE A 210 14.95 -13.39 11.62
C ILE A 210 14.68 -14.31 10.42
N GLY A 211 14.02 -13.81 9.37
CA GLY A 211 13.80 -14.56 8.14
C GLY A 211 15.09 -15.00 7.46
N ARG A 212 16.11 -14.16 7.44
CA ARG A 212 17.44 -14.48 6.89
C ARG A 212 18.20 -15.50 7.75
N ALA A 213 18.12 -15.39 9.08
CA ALA A 213 18.76 -16.32 10.00
C ALA A 213 18.18 -17.73 9.85
N SER A 214 16.85 -17.88 9.84
CA SER A 214 16.20 -19.19 9.67
C SER A 214 16.48 -19.83 8.29
N CYS A 215 16.67 -19.04 7.24
CA CYS A 215 17.13 -19.56 5.95
C CYS A 215 18.58 -20.07 6.00
N ARG A 216 19.46 -19.38 6.73
CA ARG A 216 20.86 -19.84 6.91
C ARG A 216 20.94 -21.14 7.70
N GLU A 217 20.21 -21.27 8.79
CA GLU A 217 20.20 -22.49 9.61
C GLU A 217 19.68 -23.70 8.83
N ARG A 218 18.69 -23.53 7.95
CA ARG A 218 18.20 -24.61 7.08
C ARG A 218 19.21 -25.07 6.03
N VAL A 219 20.07 -24.17 5.57
CA VAL A 219 21.11 -24.52 4.59
C VAL A 219 22.27 -25.27 5.25
N PHE A 220 22.57 -25.02 6.52
CA PHE A 220 23.65 -25.71 7.23
C PHE A 220 23.27 -27.08 7.79
N ASN A 221 21.99 -27.41 7.89
CA ASN A 221 21.53 -28.73 8.34
C ASN A 221 21.41 -29.78 7.21
N TRP A 222 21.93 -29.52 6.02
CA TRP A 222 21.93 -30.43 4.86
C TRP A 222 23.36 -30.79 4.38
N VAL A 223 24.35 -30.75 5.25
CA VAL A 223 25.70 -31.26 4.97
C VAL A 223 26.00 -32.43 5.87
#